data_b3302fbff2ce625d085a22d698557cc6
#
_entry.id   b3302fbff2ce625d085a22d698557cc6
#
_cell.length_a   1.000
_cell.length_b   1.000
_cell.length_c   1.000
_cell.angle_alpha   90.00
_cell.angle_beta   90.00
_cell.angle_gamma   90.00
#
_symmetry.space_group_name_H-M   'P 1'
#
loop_
_entity.id
_entity.type
_entity.pdbx_description
1 polymer ?
#
loop_
_entity_poly.entity_id
_entity_poly.type
_entity_poly.pdbx_seq_one_letter_code
_entity_poly.pdbx_strand_id
1 'polypeptide(L)'
;KDVHRLLEKSGYTRVGGEWFRCRVEDIKDAVLSVRHRMGSMTGRTLDFGMRPEQQAAVDKTSVYFQSVSAEGRTPKFLWNCKMRFGKTFAAYQLARKMGMKRVLVLTFKPAVLSAWEEDLATHLDFEGWQFIARNTELTFEKADKSQPIVCFGSFQDFLGVNRATGGIKSRNEWVHTSNWDLVIFDEYHFGAWRENAKKLFEQEDDDTYDSFDVEHYDRGNACDEQDLPIT
;
A
#
# COMPACT_ATOMS: atom_id res chain seq x y z
N LYS A 1 -2.07 14.11 -32.27
CA LYS A 1 -1.06 13.44 -33.13
C LYS A 1 -0.04 12.65 -32.28
N ASP A 2 0.46 13.20 -31.19
CA ASP A 2 1.49 12.55 -30.38
C ASP A 2 0.95 11.31 -29.64
N VAL A 3 -0.27 11.38 -29.13
CA VAL A 3 -0.96 10.21 -28.53
C VAL A 3 -1.10 9.07 -29.55
N HIS A 4 -1.52 9.36 -30.78
CA HIS A 4 -1.63 8.34 -31.83
C HIS A 4 -0.26 7.70 -32.14
N ARG A 5 0.78 8.52 -32.26
CA ARG A 5 2.14 8.02 -32.48
C ARG A 5 2.61 7.12 -31.35
N LEU A 6 2.29 7.48 -30.10
CA LEU A 6 2.66 6.69 -28.93
C LEU A 6 1.91 5.36 -28.89
N LEU A 7 0.61 5.35 -29.17
CA LEU A 7 -0.17 4.13 -29.27
C LEU A 7 0.35 3.19 -30.37
N GLU A 8 0.64 3.72 -31.55
CA GLU A 8 1.23 2.94 -32.66
C GLU A 8 2.59 2.34 -32.26
N LYS A 9 3.47 3.14 -31.64
CA LYS A 9 4.77 2.70 -31.13
C LYS A 9 4.64 1.61 -30.06
N SER A 10 3.57 1.64 -29.28
CA SER A 10 3.26 0.64 -28.24
C SER A 10 2.54 -0.59 -28.78
N GLY A 11 2.37 -0.71 -30.09
CA GLY A 11 1.82 -1.90 -30.75
C GLY A 11 0.30 -1.93 -30.90
N TYR A 12 -0.42 -0.84 -30.57
CA TYR A 12 -1.87 -0.77 -30.76
C TYR A 12 -2.24 -0.54 -32.22
N THR A 13 -3.19 -1.35 -32.70
CA THR A 13 -3.62 -1.29 -34.11
C THR A 13 -4.57 -0.13 -34.36
N ARG A 14 -4.21 0.73 -35.33
CA ARG A 14 -5.09 1.78 -35.83
C ARG A 14 -6.11 1.19 -36.80
N VAL A 15 -7.40 1.40 -36.55
CA VAL A 15 -8.49 0.86 -37.33
C VAL A 15 -8.87 1.80 -38.50
N GLY A 16 -8.74 3.12 -38.29
CA GLY A 16 -8.98 4.14 -39.30
C GLY A 16 -9.18 5.52 -38.66
N GLY A 17 -8.80 6.60 -39.36
CA GLY A 17 -8.89 7.95 -38.82
C GLY A 17 -8.22 8.12 -37.46
N GLU A 18 -8.99 8.38 -36.43
CA GLU A 18 -8.54 8.52 -35.04
C GLU A 18 -8.83 7.30 -34.17
N TRP A 19 -9.30 6.19 -34.74
CA TRP A 19 -9.75 5.00 -34.04
C TRP A 19 -8.63 3.97 -33.85
N PHE A 20 -8.47 3.51 -32.61
CA PHE A 20 -7.53 2.46 -32.23
C PHE A 20 -8.24 1.28 -31.58
N ARG A 21 -7.73 0.09 -31.77
CA ARG A 21 -8.17 -1.11 -31.06
C ARG A 21 -7.38 -1.22 -29.76
N CYS A 22 -7.89 -0.59 -28.70
CA CYS A 22 -7.28 -0.55 -27.36
C CYS A 22 -8.36 -0.34 -26.30
N ARG A 23 -8.02 -0.49 -25.03
CA ARG A 23 -8.89 -0.17 -23.90
C ARG A 23 -8.86 1.33 -23.61
N VAL A 24 -9.81 1.80 -22.84
CA VAL A 24 -9.86 3.21 -22.40
C VAL A 24 -8.66 3.57 -21.53
N GLU A 25 -8.22 2.62 -20.70
CA GLU A 25 -7.04 2.75 -19.84
C GLU A 25 -5.76 2.97 -20.65
N ASP A 26 -5.61 2.28 -21.76
CA ASP A 26 -4.46 2.43 -22.66
C ASP A 26 -4.43 3.85 -23.29
N ILE A 27 -5.59 4.41 -23.59
CA ILE A 27 -5.69 5.79 -24.09
C ILE A 27 -5.33 6.79 -22.97
N LYS A 28 -5.81 6.58 -21.75
CA LYS A 28 -5.48 7.44 -20.60
C LYS A 28 -3.98 7.44 -20.35
N ASP A 29 -3.36 6.28 -20.31
CA ASP A 29 -1.91 6.16 -20.16
C ASP A 29 -1.16 6.88 -21.28
N ALA A 30 -1.55 6.69 -22.54
CA ALA A 30 -0.92 7.38 -23.68
C ALA A 30 -1.06 8.91 -23.58
N VAL A 31 -2.22 9.41 -23.13
CA VAL A 31 -2.46 10.85 -22.94
C VAL A 31 -1.57 11.40 -21.83
N LEU A 32 -1.48 10.70 -20.69
CA LEU A 32 -0.64 11.10 -19.57
C LEU A 32 0.85 11.06 -19.95
N SER A 33 1.27 9.99 -20.61
CA SER A 33 2.66 9.85 -21.08
C SER A 33 3.08 10.98 -22.02
N VAL A 34 2.19 11.39 -22.93
CA VAL A 34 2.44 12.55 -23.82
C VAL A 34 2.46 13.85 -23.02
N ARG A 35 1.52 14.04 -22.08
CA ARG A 35 1.45 15.24 -21.22
C ARG A 35 2.73 15.43 -20.40
N HIS A 36 3.28 14.36 -19.87
CA HIS A 36 4.51 14.37 -19.10
C HIS A 36 5.78 14.17 -19.94
N ARG A 37 5.66 14.19 -21.28
CA ARG A 37 6.78 14.02 -22.22
C ARG A 37 7.57 12.72 -22.05
N MET A 38 6.87 11.67 -21.63
CA MET A 38 7.45 10.34 -21.51
C MET A 38 7.61 9.69 -22.89
N GLY A 39 8.71 8.97 -23.08
CA GLY A 39 9.00 8.33 -24.37
C GLY A 39 8.25 7.02 -24.60
N SER A 40 7.56 6.49 -23.60
CA SER A 40 6.80 5.22 -23.61
C SER A 40 5.58 5.32 -22.72
N MET A 41 4.64 4.39 -22.91
CA MET A 41 3.51 4.21 -21.97
C MET A 41 4.00 3.57 -20.69
N THR A 42 3.44 3.99 -19.56
CA THR A 42 3.85 3.58 -18.21
C THR A 42 2.92 2.56 -17.59
N GLY A 43 1.76 2.31 -18.19
CA GLY A 43 0.68 1.53 -17.60
C GLY A 43 -0.13 2.29 -16.54
N ARG A 44 0.15 3.59 -16.34
CA ARG A 44 -0.43 4.41 -15.27
C ARG A 44 -1.45 5.38 -15.83
N THR A 45 -2.56 5.53 -15.11
CA THR A 45 -3.74 6.27 -15.60
C THR A 45 -4.17 7.41 -14.68
N LEU A 46 -3.53 7.56 -13.52
CA LEU A 46 -3.86 8.58 -12.53
C LEU A 46 -2.72 9.59 -12.36
N ASP A 47 -3.11 10.87 -12.33
CA ASP A 47 -2.22 12.02 -12.14
C ASP A 47 -3.01 13.11 -11.40
N PHE A 48 -3.06 12.97 -10.10
CA PHE A 48 -3.69 13.97 -9.23
C PHE A 48 -2.78 14.28 -8.04
N GLY A 49 -2.83 15.54 -7.59
CA GLY A 49 -2.10 15.96 -6.40
C GLY A 49 -2.81 15.58 -5.10
N MET A 50 -2.08 15.69 -4.00
CA MET A 50 -2.67 15.58 -2.67
C MET A 50 -3.69 16.68 -2.42
N ARG A 51 -4.79 16.33 -1.75
CA ARG A 51 -5.72 17.31 -1.19
C ARG A 51 -5.06 18.09 -0.05
N PRO A 52 -5.53 19.32 0.27
CA PRO A 52 -4.90 20.14 1.32
C PRO A 52 -4.74 19.43 2.67
N GLU A 53 -5.74 18.65 3.08
CA GLU A 53 -5.71 17.88 4.32
C GLU A 53 -4.69 16.72 4.28
N GLN A 54 -4.51 16.08 3.13
CA GLN A 54 -3.49 15.06 2.93
C GLN A 54 -2.09 15.67 2.95
N GLN A 55 -1.92 16.80 2.24
CA GLN A 55 -0.66 17.54 2.23
C GLN A 55 -0.27 17.98 3.65
N ALA A 56 -1.21 18.54 4.41
CA ALA A 56 -0.96 18.96 5.78
C ALA A 56 -0.54 17.78 6.70
N ALA A 57 -1.19 16.61 6.55
CA ALA A 57 -0.83 15.42 7.32
C ALA A 57 0.57 14.92 6.96
N VAL A 58 0.89 14.84 5.67
CA VAL A 58 2.21 14.43 5.17
C VAL A 58 3.29 15.41 5.64
N ASP A 59 3.06 16.72 5.54
CA ASP A 59 4.02 17.73 5.95
C ASP A 59 4.29 17.68 7.45
N LYS A 60 3.25 17.63 8.25
CA LYS A 60 3.36 17.51 9.71
C LYS A 60 4.13 16.26 10.13
N THR A 61 3.81 15.12 9.50
CA THR A 61 4.48 13.85 9.81
C THR A 61 5.95 13.88 9.40
N SER A 62 6.26 14.41 8.22
CA SER A 62 7.65 14.47 7.73
C SER A 62 8.53 15.35 8.62
N VAL A 63 8.03 16.51 9.06
CA VAL A 63 8.76 17.41 9.97
C VAL A 63 9.00 16.72 11.33
N TYR A 64 7.96 16.07 11.88
CA TYR A 64 8.08 15.34 13.12
C TYR A 64 9.09 14.18 13.02
N PHE A 65 9.04 13.39 11.93
CA PHE A 65 9.98 12.30 11.73
C PHE A 65 11.41 12.78 11.65
N GLN A 66 11.66 13.87 10.94
CA GLN A 66 12.99 14.47 10.84
C GLN A 66 13.51 14.95 12.20
N SER A 67 12.66 15.63 12.99
CA SER A 67 13.08 16.16 14.30
C SER A 67 13.41 15.02 15.29
N VAL A 68 12.56 14.00 15.38
CA VAL A 68 12.76 12.86 16.30
C VAL A 68 13.95 12.01 15.89
N SER A 69 14.15 11.79 14.59
CA SER A 69 15.30 11.04 14.07
C SER A 69 16.62 11.78 14.33
N ALA A 70 16.63 13.11 14.27
CA ALA A 70 17.80 13.91 14.61
C ALA A 70 18.21 13.78 16.08
N GLU A 71 17.27 13.42 16.95
CA GLU A 71 17.54 13.10 18.37
C GLU A 71 17.97 11.63 18.60
N GLY A 72 18.14 10.84 17.52
CA GLY A 72 18.50 9.42 17.60
C GLY A 72 17.37 8.49 18.07
N ARG A 73 16.12 8.97 18.03
CA ARG A 73 14.93 8.21 18.44
C ARG A 73 14.16 7.72 17.23
N THR A 74 13.49 6.57 17.36
CA THR A 74 12.57 6.06 16.33
C THR A 74 11.25 6.83 16.40
N PRO A 75 10.87 7.58 15.35
CA PRO A 75 9.64 8.34 15.35
C PRO A 75 8.41 7.44 15.23
N LYS A 76 7.32 7.81 15.92
CA LYS A 76 6.02 7.15 15.83
C LYS A 76 4.96 8.22 15.70
N PHE A 77 4.06 8.07 14.74
CA PHE A 77 3.01 9.05 14.47
C PHE A 77 1.68 8.34 14.18
N LEU A 78 0.60 8.83 14.76
CA LEU A 78 -0.73 8.31 14.55
C LEU A 78 -1.53 9.24 13.63
N TRP A 79 -2.07 8.68 12.54
CA TRP A 79 -3.05 9.34 11.69
C TRP A 79 -4.46 8.91 12.09
N ASN A 80 -5.21 9.79 12.73
CA ASN A 80 -6.64 9.60 12.94
C ASN A 80 -7.39 10.19 11.73
N CYS A 81 -7.58 9.36 10.71
CA CYS A 81 -8.15 9.76 9.43
C CYS A 81 -9.61 9.33 9.32
N LYS A 82 -10.46 10.27 8.90
CA LYS A 82 -11.84 9.95 8.52
C LYS A 82 -11.90 9.01 7.30
N MET A 83 -13.03 8.33 7.14
CA MET A 83 -13.30 7.55 5.93
C MET A 83 -13.09 8.41 4.67
N ARG A 84 -12.62 7.80 3.59
CA ARG A 84 -12.33 8.47 2.30
C ARG A 84 -11.25 9.56 2.36
N PHE A 85 -10.47 9.60 3.41
CA PHE A 85 -9.30 10.49 3.48
C PHE A 85 -8.27 10.18 2.38
N GLY A 86 -8.19 8.93 1.91
CA GLY A 86 -7.14 8.47 0.98
C GLY A 86 -5.83 8.22 1.72
N LYS A 87 -5.90 7.48 2.82
CA LYS A 87 -4.76 7.13 3.69
C LYS A 87 -3.61 6.51 2.90
N THR A 88 -3.93 5.56 2.02
CA THR A 88 -2.96 4.81 1.22
C THR A 88 -2.12 5.72 0.35
N PHE A 89 -2.78 6.54 -0.46
CA PHE A 89 -2.11 7.52 -1.31
C PHE A 89 -1.25 8.51 -0.50
N ALA A 90 -1.80 9.06 0.58
CA ALA A 90 -1.07 9.98 1.44
C ALA A 90 0.15 9.32 2.11
N ALA A 91 0.06 8.04 2.51
CA ALA A 91 1.17 7.29 3.09
C ALA A 91 2.29 7.05 2.05
N TYR A 92 1.95 6.73 0.82
CA TYR A 92 2.92 6.63 -0.26
C TYR A 92 3.58 7.98 -0.57
N GLN A 93 2.82 9.07 -0.56
CA GLN A 93 3.37 10.42 -0.75
C GLN A 93 4.31 10.82 0.39
N LEU A 94 4.04 10.40 1.63
CA LEU A 94 4.97 10.58 2.75
C LEU A 94 6.29 9.83 2.50
N ALA A 95 6.21 8.55 2.13
CA ALA A 95 7.39 7.74 1.83
C ALA A 95 8.20 8.34 0.68
N ARG A 96 7.53 8.77 -0.40
CA ARG A 96 8.15 9.45 -1.54
C ARG A 96 8.85 10.75 -1.13
N LYS A 97 8.15 11.61 -0.36
CA LYS A 97 8.68 12.89 0.13
C LYS A 97 9.94 12.72 0.96
N MET A 98 9.99 11.67 1.76
CA MET A 98 11.12 11.39 2.65
C MET A 98 12.21 10.52 1.99
N GLY A 99 12.04 10.11 0.73
CA GLY A 99 13.01 9.27 0.02
C GLY A 99 13.11 7.83 0.57
N MET A 100 12.05 7.35 1.22
CA MET A 100 12.00 6.02 1.82
C MET A 100 11.86 4.96 0.72
N LYS A 101 12.70 3.94 0.76
CA LYS A 101 12.74 2.89 -0.26
C LYS A 101 12.18 1.54 0.19
N ARG A 102 12.10 1.30 1.49
CA ARG A 102 11.62 0.04 2.06
C ARG A 102 10.44 0.33 2.96
N VAL A 103 9.24 0.07 2.45
CA VAL A 103 7.99 0.33 3.16
C VAL A 103 7.33 -1.00 3.50
N LEU A 104 7.04 -1.23 4.77
CA LEU A 104 6.29 -2.37 5.25
C LEU A 104 4.89 -1.92 5.67
N VAL A 105 3.87 -2.53 5.10
CA VAL A 105 2.47 -2.31 5.45
C VAL A 105 1.93 -3.54 6.15
N LEU A 106 1.49 -3.37 7.38
CA LEU A 106 0.89 -4.40 8.20
C LEU A 106 -0.57 -4.06 8.49
N THR A 107 -1.46 -5.02 8.29
CA THR A 107 -2.89 -4.84 8.53
C THR A 107 -3.48 -6.02 9.30
N PHE A 108 -4.56 -5.78 10.03
CA PHE A 108 -5.41 -6.84 10.56
C PHE A 108 -6.52 -7.26 9.57
N LYS A 109 -6.73 -6.48 8.50
CA LYS A 109 -7.79 -6.70 7.52
C LYS A 109 -7.18 -6.92 6.11
N PRO A 110 -6.88 -8.16 5.71
CA PRO A 110 -6.26 -8.46 4.40
C PRO A 110 -7.04 -7.92 3.20
N ALA A 111 -8.35 -7.72 3.34
CA ALA A 111 -9.22 -7.20 2.27
C ALA A 111 -8.82 -5.81 1.74
N VAL A 112 -8.00 -5.03 2.47
CA VAL A 112 -7.51 -3.72 2.01
C VAL A 112 -6.32 -3.82 1.03
N LEU A 113 -5.80 -5.03 0.77
CA LEU A 113 -4.66 -5.26 -0.13
C LEU A 113 -4.84 -4.60 -1.49
N SER A 114 -6.01 -4.79 -2.11
CA SER A 114 -6.29 -4.26 -3.45
C SER A 114 -6.19 -2.73 -3.51
N ALA A 115 -6.60 -2.02 -2.45
CA ALA A 115 -6.48 -0.56 -2.40
C ALA A 115 -5.01 -0.10 -2.33
N TRP A 116 -4.16 -0.82 -1.57
CA TRP A 116 -2.73 -0.53 -1.50
C TRP A 116 -2.02 -0.82 -2.82
N GLU A 117 -2.34 -1.93 -3.47
CA GLU A 117 -1.77 -2.31 -4.76
C GLU A 117 -2.22 -1.37 -5.89
N GLU A 118 -3.52 -1.06 -5.97
CA GLU A 118 -4.09 -0.23 -7.03
C GLU A 118 -3.55 1.19 -7.00
N ASP A 119 -3.53 1.86 -5.85
CA ASP A 119 -2.97 3.21 -5.70
C ASP A 119 -1.51 3.27 -6.17
N LEU A 120 -0.71 2.24 -5.82
CA LEU A 120 0.70 2.16 -6.23
C LEU A 120 0.85 1.90 -7.73
N ALA A 121 0.03 1.01 -8.31
CA ALA A 121 0.15 0.59 -9.69
C ALA A 121 -0.38 1.63 -10.69
N THR A 122 -1.36 2.45 -10.30
CA THR A 122 -2.08 3.31 -11.25
C THR A 122 -1.62 4.77 -11.25
N HIS A 123 -0.99 5.27 -10.18
CA HIS A 123 -0.59 6.67 -10.07
C HIS A 123 0.82 6.91 -10.60
N LEU A 124 1.00 8.00 -11.39
CA LEU A 124 2.29 8.38 -12.00
C LEU A 124 3.41 8.62 -10.99
N ASP A 125 3.09 9.17 -9.84
CA ASP A 125 4.08 9.50 -8.79
C ASP A 125 4.87 8.29 -8.27
N PHE A 126 4.33 7.07 -8.47
CA PHE A 126 4.91 5.81 -7.98
C PHE A 126 5.48 4.96 -9.11
N GLU A 127 5.83 5.57 -10.24
CA GLU A 127 6.52 4.86 -11.33
C GLU A 127 7.83 4.24 -10.83
N GLY A 128 8.06 2.98 -11.19
CA GLY A 128 9.23 2.21 -10.73
C GLY A 128 9.10 1.59 -9.33
N TRP A 129 8.04 1.92 -8.57
CA TRP A 129 7.80 1.27 -7.27
C TRP A 129 7.33 -0.16 -7.47
N GLN A 130 7.79 -1.05 -6.59
CA GLN A 130 7.48 -2.47 -6.62
C GLN A 130 6.57 -2.84 -5.45
N PHE A 131 5.53 -3.65 -5.73
CA PHE A 131 4.60 -4.13 -4.72
C PHE A 131 4.79 -5.63 -4.49
N ILE A 132 4.94 -6.02 -3.25
CA ILE A 132 5.13 -7.41 -2.82
C ILE A 132 4.07 -7.76 -1.79
N ALA A 133 3.30 -8.80 -2.08
CA ALA A 133 2.32 -9.37 -1.17
C ALA A 133 2.35 -10.90 -1.31
N ARG A 134 1.63 -11.60 -0.44
CA ARG A 134 1.61 -13.08 -0.44
C ARG A 134 1.29 -13.71 -1.79
N ASN A 135 0.41 -13.05 -2.57
CA ASN A 135 -0.10 -13.59 -3.84
C ASN A 135 0.56 -12.97 -5.07
N THR A 136 1.62 -12.17 -4.90
CA THR A 136 2.38 -11.61 -6.03
C THR A 136 3.48 -12.57 -6.47
N GLU A 137 3.80 -12.57 -7.77
CA GLU A 137 4.92 -13.35 -8.31
C GLU A 137 6.28 -12.79 -7.90
N LEU A 138 6.31 -11.50 -7.58
CA LEU A 138 7.52 -10.80 -7.13
C LEU A 138 7.76 -11.08 -5.66
N THR A 139 8.92 -11.66 -5.35
CA THR A 139 9.38 -11.87 -3.97
C THR A 139 10.39 -10.81 -3.56
N PHE A 140 10.58 -10.64 -2.25
CA PHE A 140 11.54 -9.65 -1.74
C PHE A 140 12.96 -9.91 -2.24
N GLU A 141 13.39 -11.16 -2.40
CA GLU A 141 14.71 -11.53 -2.91
C GLU A 141 14.90 -11.13 -4.38
N LYS A 142 13.83 -11.28 -5.19
CA LYS A 142 13.85 -10.99 -6.64
C LYS A 142 13.66 -9.51 -6.96
N ALA A 143 13.16 -8.72 -6.01
CA ALA A 143 12.90 -7.31 -6.22
C ALA A 143 14.19 -6.52 -6.44
N ASP A 144 14.13 -5.51 -7.30
CA ASP A 144 15.21 -4.57 -7.51
C ASP A 144 15.39 -3.65 -6.30
N LYS A 145 16.46 -3.85 -5.55
CA LYS A 145 16.76 -3.11 -4.32
C LYS A 145 17.15 -1.64 -4.55
N SER A 146 17.39 -1.24 -5.78
CA SER A 146 17.66 0.15 -6.15
C SER A 146 16.39 0.99 -6.21
N GLN A 147 15.25 0.34 -6.50
CA GLN A 147 13.92 0.94 -6.59
C GLN A 147 13.16 0.83 -5.26
N PRO A 148 12.17 1.69 -5.02
CA PRO A 148 11.31 1.58 -3.85
C PRO A 148 10.50 0.27 -3.86
N ILE A 149 10.39 -0.35 -2.69
CA ILE A 149 9.69 -1.62 -2.48
C ILE A 149 8.66 -1.42 -1.37
N VAL A 150 7.42 -1.78 -1.65
CA VAL A 150 6.33 -1.86 -0.67
C VAL A 150 6.03 -3.33 -0.42
N CYS A 151 6.17 -3.77 0.82
CA CYS A 151 5.77 -5.10 1.24
C CYS A 151 4.49 -5.01 2.06
N PHE A 152 3.47 -5.75 1.64
CA PHE A 152 2.17 -5.77 2.28
C PHE A 152 1.88 -7.17 2.84
N GLY A 153 1.39 -7.21 4.07
CA GLY A 153 0.94 -8.44 4.69
C GLY A 153 0.09 -8.24 5.93
N SER A 154 -0.56 -9.31 6.34
CA SER A 154 -1.29 -9.28 7.61
C SER A 154 -0.32 -9.47 8.79
N PHE A 155 -0.77 -9.03 9.98
CA PHE A 155 -0.05 -9.33 11.22
C PHE A 155 0.11 -10.84 11.42
N GLN A 156 -0.91 -11.63 11.09
CA GLN A 156 -0.87 -13.09 11.19
C GLN A 156 0.17 -13.69 10.24
N ASP A 157 0.26 -13.18 9.01
CA ASP A 157 1.21 -13.69 8.03
C ASP A 157 2.66 -13.43 8.45
N PHE A 158 2.97 -12.23 8.90
CA PHE A 158 4.35 -11.80 9.15
C PHE A 158 4.82 -11.96 10.60
N LEU A 159 3.92 -11.80 11.58
CA LEU A 159 4.24 -11.88 13.01
C LEU A 159 3.82 -13.21 13.64
N GLY A 160 3.17 -14.11 12.87
CA GLY A 160 2.75 -15.43 13.36
C GLY A 160 3.95 -16.27 13.87
N VAL A 161 3.78 -16.85 15.05
CA VAL A 161 4.79 -17.68 15.71
C VAL A 161 4.66 -19.13 15.22
N ASN A 162 5.78 -19.80 15.01
CA ASN A 162 5.80 -21.26 14.80
C ASN A 162 5.50 -21.93 16.14
N ARG A 163 4.34 -22.60 16.28
CA ARG A 163 3.92 -23.24 17.54
C ARG A 163 4.84 -24.39 17.98
N ALA A 164 5.50 -25.05 17.04
CA ALA A 164 6.39 -26.17 17.37
C ALA A 164 7.72 -25.70 17.97
N THR A 165 8.23 -24.54 17.57
CA THR A 165 9.54 -24.01 17.98
C THR A 165 9.46 -22.76 18.85
N GLY A 166 8.29 -22.13 18.97
CA GLY A 166 8.11 -20.83 19.64
C GLY A 166 8.78 -19.65 18.95
N GLY A 167 9.39 -19.86 17.77
CA GLY A 167 10.13 -18.84 17.02
C GLY A 167 9.34 -18.31 15.82
N ILE A 168 9.93 -17.32 15.14
CA ILE A 168 9.40 -16.77 13.88
C ILE A 168 9.38 -17.87 12.81
N LYS A 169 8.33 -17.92 11.99
CA LYS A 169 8.30 -18.82 10.84
C LYS A 169 9.47 -18.47 9.91
N SER A 170 10.31 -19.44 9.56
CA SER A 170 11.53 -19.23 8.76
C SER A 170 11.27 -18.50 7.44
N ARG A 171 10.10 -18.73 6.81
CA ARG A 171 9.67 -17.98 5.61
C ARG A 171 9.52 -16.47 5.83
N ASN A 172 9.42 -16.01 7.07
CA ASN A 172 9.19 -14.61 7.44
C ASN A 172 10.42 -13.96 8.08
N GLU A 173 11.53 -14.67 8.25
CA GLU A 173 12.76 -14.14 8.84
C GLU A 173 13.24 -12.87 8.15
N TRP A 174 13.11 -12.82 6.82
CA TRP A 174 13.49 -11.65 6.02
C TRP A 174 12.73 -10.37 6.43
N VAL A 175 11.46 -10.48 6.86
CA VAL A 175 10.68 -9.32 7.33
C VAL A 175 11.28 -8.74 8.60
N HIS A 176 11.76 -9.62 9.51
CA HIS A 176 12.30 -9.22 10.79
C HIS A 176 13.78 -8.81 10.72
N THR A 177 14.52 -9.31 9.73
CA THR A 177 15.94 -8.99 9.53
C THR A 177 16.20 -7.84 8.58
N SER A 178 15.19 -7.43 7.80
CA SER A 178 15.28 -6.30 6.89
C SER A 178 15.18 -4.97 7.65
N ASN A 179 15.98 -3.99 7.22
CA ASN A 179 15.83 -2.61 7.69
C ASN A 179 14.70 -1.92 6.91
N TRP A 180 13.65 -1.55 7.58
CA TRP A 180 12.51 -0.83 7.02
C TRP A 180 12.67 0.67 7.25
N ASP A 181 12.50 1.48 6.20
CA ASP A 181 12.51 2.94 6.32
C ASP A 181 11.18 3.44 6.90
N LEU A 182 10.07 2.74 6.59
CA LEU A 182 8.74 3.04 7.09
C LEU A 182 7.97 1.76 7.39
N VAL A 183 7.36 1.69 8.57
CA VAL A 183 6.41 0.65 8.92
C VAL A 183 5.05 1.30 9.16
N ILE A 184 4.04 0.84 8.43
CA ILE A 184 2.67 1.34 8.47
C ILE A 184 1.78 0.28 9.09
N PHE A 185 1.07 0.63 10.15
CA PHE A 185 0.03 -0.19 10.74
C PHE A 185 -1.33 0.33 10.25
N ASP A 186 -1.90 -0.35 9.24
CA ASP A 186 -3.22 0.00 8.72
C ASP A 186 -4.31 -0.70 9.53
N GLU A 187 -5.44 0.00 9.73
CA GLU A 187 -6.58 -0.49 10.53
C GLU A 187 -6.17 -0.93 11.95
N TYR A 188 -5.21 -0.21 12.55
CA TYR A 188 -4.61 -0.55 13.85
C TYR A 188 -5.63 -0.67 14.99
N HIS A 189 -6.77 0.00 14.88
CA HIS A 189 -7.86 -0.08 15.87
C HIS A 189 -8.42 -1.50 16.02
N PHE A 190 -8.40 -2.34 14.97
CA PHE A 190 -8.83 -3.75 15.08
C PHE A 190 -7.89 -4.58 15.97
N GLY A 191 -6.61 -4.23 16.05
CA GLY A 191 -5.63 -4.90 16.89
C GLY A 191 -5.51 -4.35 18.30
N ALA A 192 -6.02 -3.15 18.56
CA ALA A 192 -6.00 -2.53 19.88
C ALA A 192 -6.93 -3.22 20.89
N TRP A 193 -7.92 -3.98 20.42
CA TRP A 193 -8.80 -4.79 21.25
C TRP A 193 -8.11 -6.11 21.58
N ARG A 194 -7.45 -6.17 22.72
CA ARG A 194 -6.63 -7.30 23.19
C ARG A 194 -7.30 -8.68 23.05
N GLU A 195 -8.62 -8.77 23.21
CA GLU A 195 -9.36 -10.03 23.09
C GLU A 195 -9.48 -10.50 21.63
N ASN A 196 -9.69 -9.59 20.69
CA ASN A 196 -9.75 -9.93 19.27
C ASN A 196 -8.36 -10.27 18.69
N ALA A 197 -7.32 -9.55 19.10
CA ALA A 197 -5.96 -9.91 18.75
C ALA A 197 -5.59 -11.30 19.27
N LYS A 198 -5.97 -11.62 20.52
CA LYS A 198 -5.71 -12.94 21.11
C LYS A 198 -6.45 -14.05 20.37
N LYS A 199 -7.73 -13.86 20.02
CA LYS A 199 -8.52 -14.81 19.22
C LYS A 199 -7.95 -15.02 17.81
N LEU A 200 -7.45 -13.95 17.16
CA LEU A 200 -6.80 -14.04 15.84
C LEU A 200 -5.50 -14.87 15.88
N PHE A 201 -4.74 -14.78 16.99
CA PHE A 201 -3.54 -15.60 17.18
C PHE A 201 -3.85 -17.04 17.61
N GLU A 202 -5.03 -17.30 18.19
CA GLU A 202 -5.48 -18.63 18.62
C GLU A 202 -6.17 -19.45 17.51
N GLN A 203 -6.70 -18.81 16.45
CA GLN A 203 -7.43 -19.46 15.36
C GLN A 203 -6.59 -19.99 14.20
N GLU A 204 -5.25 -19.91 14.25
CA GLU A 204 -4.36 -20.33 13.16
C GLU A 204 -4.16 -21.86 13.01
N ASP A 205 -5.03 -22.70 13.57
CA ASP A 205 -4.86 -24.16 13.50
C ASP A 205 -5.61 -24.87 12.35
N ASP A 206 -6.36 -24.18 11.51
CA ASP A 206 -7.03 -24.81 10.39
C ASP A 206 -6.50 -24.30 9.05
N ASP A 207 -5.81 -25.16 8.31
CA ASP A 207 -5.27 -24.93 6.95
C ASP A 207 -6.35 -24.71 5.88
N THR A 208 -7.58 -24.41 6.26
CA THR A 208 -8.69 -24.06 5.38
C THR A 208 -8.86 -22.56 5.26
N TYR A 209 -8.01 -21.95 4.44
CA TYR A 209 -8.14 -20.57 3.96
C TYR A 209 -9.17 -20.46 2.81
N ASP A 210 -10.35 -21.07 2.99
CA ASP A 210 -11.50 -20.80 2.13
C ASP A 210 -12.65 -20.28 2.99
N SER A 211 -13.07 -19.06 2.66
CA SER A 211 -14.25 -18.39 3.23
C SER A 211 -14.13 -17.87 4.67
N PHE A 212 -13.27 -16.89 4.92
CA PHE A 212 -13.60 -15.92 5.98
C PHE A 212 -14.70 -15.01 5.45
N ASP A 213 -15.90 -15.28 5.90
CA ASP A 213 -17.11 -14.51 5.59
C ASP A 213 -16.94 -13.08 6.14
N VAL A 214 -16.55 -12.15 5.28
CA VAL A 214 -16.39 -10.72 5.58
C VAL A 214 -17.72 -10.12 6.10
N GLU A 215 -18.84 -10.74 5.76
CA GLU A 215 -20.17 -10.30 6.19
C GLU A 215 -20.47 -10.51 7.69
N HIS A 216 -19.80 -11.45 8.35
CA HIS A 216 -20.06 -11.70 9.77
C HIS A 216 -19.35 -10.73 10.71
N TYR A 217 -18.26 -10.11 10.25
CA TYR A 217 -17.50 -9.12 11.02
C TYR A 217 -18.12 -7.72 10.99
N ASP A 218 -18.82 -7.35 9.90
CA ASP A 218 -19.45 -6.03 9.78
C ASP A 218 -20.78 -5.91 10.55
N ARG A 219 -21.39 -7.03 11.00
CA ARG A 219 -22.67 -6.99 11.74
C ARG A 219 -22.55 -6.99 13.27
N GLY A 220 -21.36 -7.23 13.81
CA GLY A 220 -21.18 -7.43 15.25
C GLY A 220 -20.71 -6.22 16.06
N ASN A 221 -20.08 -5.22 15.47
CA ASN A 221 -19.46 -4.10 16.20
C ASN A 221 -19.48 -2.79 15.39
N ALA A 222 -20.67 -2.30 15.05
CA ALA A 222 -20.85 -0.88 14.91
C ALA A 222 -20.84 -0.29 16.34
N CYS A 223 -19.66 -0.06 16.91
CA CYS A 223 -19.55 0.85 18.04
C CYS A 223 -19.89 2.22 17.51
N ASP A 224 -20.96 2.80 18.04
CA ASP A 224 -21.35 4.17 17.81
C ASP A 224 -20.13 5.08 18.05
N GLU A 225 -19.79 5.89 17.04
CA GLU A 225 -18.66 6.85 17.08
C GLU A 225 -18.80 7.90 18.19
N GLN A 226 -19.83 7.80 19.04
CA GLN A 226 -20.18 8.77 20.08
C GLN A 226 -19.52 8.51 21.45
N ASP A 227 -18.90 7.36 21.67
CA ASP A 227 -18.38 6.98 22.99
C ASP A 227 -16.85 6.98 23.13
N LEU A 228 -16.10 7.58 22.20
CA LEU A 228 -14.67 7.76 22.36
C LEU A 228 -14.38 9.09 23.09
N PRO A 229 -13.78 9.07 24.29
CA PRO A 229 -13.37 10.31 24.96
C PRO A 229 -12.32 11.03 24.13
N ILE A 230 -12.62 12.28 23.80
CA ILE A 230 -11.68 13.22 23.19
C ILE A 230 -10.68 13.64 24.27
N THR A 231 -9.47 13.10 24.23
CA THR A 231 -8.32 13.66 24.95
C THR A 231 -7.22 14.05 23.96
#